data_acf1f7902f08a4270c18c2245631b22d
#
_entry.id   acf1f7902f08a4270c18c2245631b22d
#
_cell.length_a   1.000
_cell.length_b   1.000
_cell.length_c   1.000
_cell.angle_alpha   90.00
_cell.angle_beta   90.00
_cell.angle_gamma   90.00
#
_symmetry.space_group_name_H-M   'P 1'
#
loop_
_entity.id
_entity.type
_entity.pdbx_description
1 polymer ?
#
loop_
_entity_poly.entity_id
_entity_poly.type
_entity_poly.pdbx_seq_one_letter_code
_entity_poly.pdbx_strand_id
1 'polypeptide(L)'
;MKKLHLFMLKSFVGPFVATFFISMFVLIMQFLWRYIDDLVGKGLEGHVISELLFYVSLTLVPMGLPLAVLLASIMTFGSLGENYELTALKAAGISLYRIMKPLIVLIIIFTIAAFFFSNNVLPYANLKASSLLYDIKRQKPELSLKEGVFINDIEGYSIKVDKIDKKSGMMYNMLIYNHTDRRGNYEMTIADSGIMEADPTGRFMEVELYHGYTYTDEGLKSNNNKTYPFRRVQFDKQYFVIPLGDKDLQRTDEDLFKNSYGMLNIAQLDSTVSALSLRLDSRKQRKAHDMLRENYVRKQERNPKRDSVIREETRGGVRNLDSLYQTFDVEERKNTIDQAVQLARYLILINIRQK
;
A
#
# COMPACT_ATOMS: atom_id res chain seq x y z
N MET A 1 33.40 8.87 40.29
CA MET A 1 32.20 8.40 39.56
C MET A 1 32.05 9.03 38.17
N LYS A 2 32.21 10.36 37.99
CA LYS A 2 32.12 10.99 36.65
C LYS A 2 33.05 10.39 35.59
N LYS A 3 34.29 10.00 35.98
CA LYS A 3 35.27 9.39 35.06
C LYS A 3 34.85 8.01 34.59
N LEU A 4 34.20 7.18 35.44
CA LEU A 4 33.66 5.88 35.04
C LEU A 4 32.53 6.03 34.03
N HIS A 5 31.61 6.97 34.24
CA HIS A 5 30.52 7.21 33.30
C HIS A 5 31.04 7.67 31.94
N LEU A 6 32.01 8.59 31.92
CA LEU A 6 32.62 9.05 30.68
C LEU A 6 33.37 7.92 29.94
N PHE A 7 34.08 7.09 30.70
CA PHE A 7 34.75 5.89 30.14
C PHE A 7 33.75 4.95 29.45
N MET A 8 32.66 4.61 30.14
CA MET A 8 31.63 3.74 29.57
C MET A 8 30.97 4.34 28.31
N LEU A 9 30.68 5.63 28.33
CA LEU A 9 30.12 6.32 27.16
C LEU A 9 31.09 6.30 25.97
N LYS A 10 32.37 6.60 26.22
CA LYS A 10 33.42 6.62 25.19
C LYS A 10 33.63 5.22 24.60
N SER A 11 33.62 4.17 25.45
CA SER A 11 33.74 2.78 25.00
C SER A 11 32.56 2.28 24.18
N PHE A 12 31.36 2.89 24.37
CA PHE A 12 30.14 2.53 23.64
C PHE A 12 30.01 3.27 22.31
N VAL A 13 30.36 4.56 22.25
CA VAL A 13 30.12 5.41 21.06
C VAL A 13 30.84 4.88 19.81
N GLY A 14 32.09 4.41 19.96
CA GLY A 14 32.85 3.85 18.83
C GLY A 14 32.16 2.64 18.20
N PRO A 15 31.93 1.56 18.96
CA PRO A 15 31.15 0.42 18.48
C PRO A 15 29.76 0.80 17.94
N PHE A 16 29.04 1.73 18.60
CA PHE A 16 27.72 2.15 18.16
C PHE A 16 27.74 2.78 16.77
N VAL A 17 28.64 3.71 16.51
CA VAL A 17 28.76 4.34 15.19
C VAL A 17 29.08 3.29 14.12
N ALA A 18 30.06 2.41 14.39
CA ALA A 18 30.44 1.35 13.46
C ALA A 18 29.26 0.40 13.17
N THR A 19 28.60 -0.11 14.20
CA THR A 19 27.47 -1.05 14.04
C THR A 19 26.26 -0.38 13.41
N PHE A 20 26.04 0.91 13.65
CA PHE A 20 24.95 1.67 13.00
C PHE A 20 25.18 1.77 11.49
N PHE A 21 26.37 2.15 11.05
CA PHE A 21 26.69 2.19 9.61
C PHE A 21 26.63 0.81 8.96
N ILE A 22 27.14 -0.24 9.63
CA ILE A 22 27.05 -1.61 9.13
C ILE A 22 25.58 -2.04 9.00
N SER A 23 24.76 -1.80 10.02
CA SER A 23 23.34 -2.14 9.99
C SER A 23 22.60 -1.39 8.89
N MET A 24 22.86 -0.09 8.76
CA MET A 24 22.28 0.73 7.68
C MET A 24 22.70 0.25 6.30
N PHE A 25 23.99 -0.08 6.13
CA PHE A 25 24.49 -0.62 4.87
C PHE A 25 23.79 -1.92 4.47
N VAL A 26 23.63 -2.85 5.41
CA VAL A 26 22.92 -4.12 5.17
C VAL A 26 21.45 -3.87 4.78
N LEU A 27 20.76 -2.97 5.49
CA LEU A 27 19.36 -2.63 5.19
C LEU A 27 19.20 -1.94 3.83
N ILE A 28 20.12 -1.04 3.48
CA ILE A 28 20.11 -0.37 2.16
C ILE A 28 20.40 -1.38 1.06
N MET A 29 21.36 -2.31 1.26
CA MET A 29 21.65 -3.38 0.29
C MET A 29 20.45 -4.31 0.11
N GLN A 30 19.73 -4.65 1.19
CA GLN A 30 18.49 -5.42 1.12
C GLN A 30 17.42 -4.69 0.31
N PHE A 31 17.29 -3.37 0.49
CA PHE A 31 16.40 -2.54 -0.32
C PHE A 31 16.81 -2.55 -1.79
N LEU A 32 18.07 -2.28 -2.09
CA LEU A 32 18.59 -2.29 -3.48
C LEU A 32 18.35 -3.63 -4.17
N TRP A 33 18.61 -4.75 -3.48
CA TRP A 33 18.35 -6.07 -4.03
C TRP A 33 16.88 -6.31 -4.35
N ARG A 34 15.98 -5.76 -3.53
CA ARG A 34 14.53 -5.87 -3.73
C ARG A 34 14.04 -5.11 -4.95
N TYR A 35 14.65 -3.96 -5.25
CA TYR A 35 14.20 -3.03 -6.31
C TYR A 35 15.18 -2.94 -7.47
N ILE A 36 16.10 -3.89 -7.60
CA ILE A 36 17.15 -3.85 -8.64
C ILE A 36 16.54 -3.87 -10.05
N ASP A 37 15.47 -4.66 -10.24
CA ASP A 37 14.75 -4.75 -11.52
C ASP A 37 14.06 -3.42 -11.89
N ASP A 38 13.65 -2.65 -10.89
CA ASP A 38 13.02 -1.34 -11.09
C ASP A 38 14.04 -0.22 -11.35
N LEU A 39 15.28 -0.39 -10.88
CA LEU A 39 16.32 0.64 -10.93
C LEU A 39 17.27 0.46 -12.12
N VAL A 40 17.57 -0.78 -12.51
CA VAL A 40 18.54 -1.10 -13.57
C VAL A 40 17.83 -1.15 -14.92
N GLY A 41 18.48 -0.62 -15.96
CA GLY A 41 17.98 -0.65 -17.34
C GLY A 41 17.04 0.49 -17.74
N LYS A 42 16.48 1.23 -16.78
CA LYS A 42 15.54 2.32 -17.07
C LYS A 42 16.19 3.64 -17.52
N GLY A 43 17.54 3.72 -17.55
CA GLY A 43 18.26 4.94 -17.96
C GLY A 43 18.08 6.10 -16.98
N LEU A 44 17.89 5.79 -15.69
CA LEU A 44 17.74 6.78 -14.62
C LEU A 44 19.02 7.60 -14.47
N GLU A 45 18.88 8.89 -14.27
CA GLU A 45 20.00 9.76 -13.93
C GLU A 45 20.52 9.42 -12.52
N GLY A 46 21.86 9.42 -12.35
CA GLY A 46 22.51 9.06 -11.09
C GLY A 46 22.03 9.89 -9.88
N HIS A 47 21.62 11.14 -10.13
CA HIS A 47 21.12 12.01 -9.06
C HIS A 47 19.75 11.54 -8.52
N VAL A 48 18.87 11.00 -9.37
CA VAL A 48 17.56 10.46 -8.95
C VAL A 48 17.74 9.22 -8.08
N ILE A 49 18.69 8.36 -8.45
CA ILE A 49 19.01 7.16 -7.66
C ILE A 49 19.59 7.58 -6.30
N SER A 50 20.50 8.55 -6.27
CA SER A 50 21.09 9.04 -5.01
C SER A 50 20.04 9.73 -4.11
N GLU A 51 19.11 10.49 -4.69
CA GLU A 51 17.98 11.10 -3.98
C GLU A 51 17.06 10.02 -3.38
N LEU A 52 16.70 9.00 -4.14
CA LEU A 52 15.92 7.86 -3.66
C LEU A 52 16.62 7.15 -2.50
N LEU A 53 17.91 6.82 -2.67
CA LEU A 53 18.68 6.13 -1.63
C LEU A 53 18.80 6.95 -0.35
N PHE A 54 18.93 8.28 -0.47
CA PHE A 54 18.92 9.18 0.68
C PHE A 54 17.59 9.10 1.45
N TYR A 55 16.44 9.27 0.79
CA TYR A 55 15.15 9.19 1.47
C TYR A 55 14.86 7.78 2.00
N VAL A 56 15.21 6.73 1.27
CA VAL A 56 15.09 5.35 1.74
C VAL A 56 15.97 5.11 2.96
N SER A 57 17.21 5.62 2.99
CA SER A 57 18.06 5.48 4.17
C SER A 57 17.42 6.10 5.41
N LEU A 58 16.77 7.26 5.28
CA LEU A 58 16.01 7.87 6.37
C LEU A 58 14.84 6.99 6.84
N THR A 59 14.15 6.31 5.92
CA THR A 59 13.04 5.41 6.30
C THR A 59 13.53 4.16 7.06
N LEU A 60 14.77 3.76 6.85
CA LEU A 60 15.37 2.57 7.49
C LEU A 60 16.02 2.87 8.86
N VAL A 61 16.27 4.15 9.20
CA VAL A 61 16.86 4.54 10.49
C VAL A 61 16.14 3.95 11.70
N PRO A 62 14.79 3.96 11.82
CA PRO A 62 14.10 3.40 12.96
C PRO A 62 14.30 1.89 13.13
N MET A 63 14.59 1.16 12.04
CA MET A 63 14.91 -0.27 12.08
C MET A 63 16.38 -0.53 12.39
N GLY A 64 17.27 0.30 11.84
CA GLY A 64 18.72 0.17 12.03
C GLY A 64 19.17 0.54 13.44
N LEU A 65 18.55 1.53 14.06
CA LEU A 65 18.96 2.07 15.37
C LEU A 65 18.87 1.03 16.50
N PRO A 66 17.78 0.29 16.73
CA PRO A 66 17.72 -0.76 17.75
C PRO A 66 18.75 -1.86 17.53
N LEU A 67 18.96 -2.27 16.26
CA LEU A 67 19.93 -3.28 15.90
C LEU A 67 21.36 -2.82 16.21
N ALA A 68 21.69 -1.57 15.88
CA ALA A 68 22.98 -0.97 16.19
C ALA A 68 23.23 -0.87 17.70
N VAL A 69 22.23 -0.43 18.48
CA VAL A 69 22.32 -0.36 19.95
C VAL A 69 22.57 -1.74 20.56
N LEU A 70 21.85 -2.77 20.06
CA LEU A 70 22.04 -4.15 20.54
C LEU A 70 23.46 -4.65 20.27
N LEU A 71 23.92 -4.55 19.02
CA LEU A 71 25.25 -4.99 18.62
C LEU A 71 26.35 -4.20 19.34
N ALA A 72 26.22 -2.87 19.44
CA ALA A 72 27.16 -2.03 20.17
C ALA A 72 27.24 -2.41 21.66
N SER A 73 26.10 -2.73 22.28
CA SER A 73 26.06 -3.18 23.67
C SER A 73 26.83 -4.49 23.85
N ILE A 74 26.58 -5.47 22.99
CA ILE A 74 27.28 -6.77 23.02
C ILE A 74 28.78 -6.56 22.84
N MET A 75 29.19 -5.77 21.83
CA MET A 75 30.60 -5.49 21.57
C MET A 75 31.26 -4.76 22.73
N THR A 76 30.61 -3.76 23.30
CA THR A 76 31.16 -2.99 24.43
C THR A 76 31.36 -3.85 25.67
N PHE A 77 30.33 -4.60 26.07
CA PHE A 77 30.46 -5.49 27.24
C PHE A 77 31.36 -6.69 26.97
N GLY A 78 31.39 -7.21 25.74
CA GLY A 78 32.31 -8.25 25.32
C GLY A 78 33.78 -7.80 25.47
N SER A 79 34.11 -6.62 24.92
CA SER A 79 35.47 -6.05 25.04
C SER A 79 35.87 -5.76 26.49
N LEU A 80 34.96 -5.21 27.30
CA LEU A 80 35.21 -4.99 28.73
C LEU A 80 35.43 -6.30 29.50
N GLY A 81 34.76 -7.38 29.08
CA GLY A 81 34.95 -8.72 29.64
C GLY A 81 36.27 -9.33 29.24
N GLU A 82 36.62 -9.28 27.96
CA GLU A 82 37.85 -9.80 27.39
C GLU A 82 39.08 -9.13 27.99
N ASN A 83 39.06 -7.83 28.18
CA ASN A 83 40.14 -7.05 28.79
C ASN A 83 40.15 -7.10 30.34
N TYR A 84 39.32 -7.97 30.96
CA TYR A 84 39.18 -8.07 32.43
C TYR A 84 38.74 -6.77 33.14
N GLU A 85 38.43 -5.72 32.43
CA GLU A 85 38.03 -4.41 32.99
C GLU A 85 36.68 -4.52 33.76
N LEU A 86 35.70 -5.28 33.21
CA LEU A 86 34.45 -5.55 33.90
C LEU A 86 34.67 -6.34 35.21
N THR A 87 35.56 -7.30 35.19
CA THR A 87 35.95 -8.12 36.36
C THR A 87 36.62 -7.23 37.44
N ALA A 88 37.56 -6.40 37.02
CA ALA A 88 38.25 -5.47 37.93
C ALA A 88 37.28 -4.47 38.61
N LEU A 89 36.31 -3.91 37.85
CA LEU A 89 35.26 -3.05 38.37
C LEU A 89 34.36 -3.77 39.38
N LYS A 90 34.01 -5.03 39.12
CA LYS A 90 33.21 -5.85 40.06
C LYS A 90 34.01 -6.20 41.31
N ALA A 91 35.29 -6.55 41.19
CA ALA A 91 36.19 -6.80 42.33
C ALA A 91 36.37 -5.57 43.22
N ALA A 92 36.33 -4.36 42.66
CA ALA A 92 36.30 -3.11 43.38
C ALA A 92 34.95 -2.80 44.08
N GLY A 93 33.97 -3.75 44.08
CA GLY A 93 32.70 -3.60 44.74
C GLY A 93 31.64 -2.76 43.95
N ILE A 94 31.92 -2.43 42.68
CA ILE A 94 31.00 -1.65 41.87
C ILE A 94 29.94 -2.60 41.28
N SER A 95 28.65 -2.34 41.59
CA SER A 95 27.55 -3.15 41.05
C SER A 95 27.41 -2.99 39.53
N LEU A 96 27.01 -4.06 38.83
CA LEU A 96 26.80 -4.05 37.38
C LEU A 96 25.80 -2.98 36.95
N TYR A 97 24.72 -2.81 37.70
CA TYR A 97 23.71 -1.76 37.42
C TYR A 97 24.35 -0.36 37.42
N ARG A 98 25.30 -0.09 38.33
CA ARG A 98 26.00 1.19 38.39
C ARG A 98 26.94 1.43 37.20
N ILE A 99 27.54 0.33 36.68
CA ILE A 99 28.36 0.35 35.46
C ILE A 99 27.48 0.62 34.24
N MET A 100 26.30 -0.02 34.16
CA MET A 100 25.36 0.15 33.04
C MET A 100 24.60 1.48 33.03
N LYS A 101 24.44 2.12 34.19
CA LYS A 101 23.62 3.33 34.34
C LYS A 101 23.85 4.41 33.26
N PRO A 102 25.11 4.80 32.91
CA PRO A 102 25.33 5.81 31.87
C PRO A 102 24.86 5.37 30.50
N LEU A 103 24.96 4.09 30.16
CA LEU A 103 24.46 3.54 28.89
C LEU A 103 22.93 3.52 28.85
N ILE A 104 22.28 3.16 29.96
CA ILE A 104 20.80 3.20 30.06
C ILE A 104 20.30 4.64 29.83
N VAL A 105 20.95 5.65 30.44
CA VAL A 105 20.59 7.05 30.21
C VAL A 105 20.77 7.43 28.74
N LEU A 106 21.88 7.02 28.12
CA LEU A 106 22.13 7.28 26.69
C LEU A 106 21.06 6.63 25.79
N ILE A 107 20.69 5.37 26.08
CA ILE A 107 19.65 4.66 25.33
C ILE A 107 18.29 5.35 25.47
N ILE A 108 17.96 5.87 26.65
CA ILE A 108 16.73 6.66 26.85
C ILE A 108 16.77 7.92 25.97
N ILE A 109 17.91 8.60 25.89
CA ILE A 109 18.07 9.77 25.01
C ILE A 109 17.87 9.37 23.55
N PHE A 110 18.47 8.26 23.09
CA PHE A 110 18.26 7.74 21.74
C PHE A 110 16.81 7.37 21.48
N THR A 111 16.10 6.78 22.44
CA THR A 111 14.68 6.45 22.32
C THR A 111 13.83 7.70 22.12
N ILE A 112 14.09 8.76 22.87
CA ILE A 112 13.40 10.04 22.72
C ILE A 112 13.71 10.66 21.36
N ALA A 113 14.99 10.68 20.95
CA ALA A 113 15.38 11.17 19.62
C ALA A 113 14.75 10.36 18.49
N ALA A 114 14.72 9.03 18.61
CA ALA A 114 14.07 8.13 17.64
C ALA A 114 12.55 8.37 17.55
N PHE A 115 11.90 8.68 18.67
CA PHE A 115 10.48 9.04 18.69
C PHE A 115 10.22 10.32 17.88
N PHE A 116 10.98 11.39 18.13
CA PHE A 116 10.84 12.64 17.36
C PHE A 116 11.18 12.44 15.88
N PHE A 117 12.21 11.65 15.59
CA PHE A 117 12.59 11.31 14.23
C PHE A 117 11.44 10.56 13.52
N SER A 118 10.89 9.52 14.15
CA SER A 118 9.78 8.73 13.59
C SER A 118 8.49 9.54 13.42
N ASN A 119 8.25 10.53 14.27
CA ASN A 119 7.05 11.34 14.18
C ASN A 119 7.15 12.46 13.12
N ASN A 120 8.32 13.03 12.89
CA ASN A 120 8.46 14.22 12.03
C ASN A 120 9.23 13.94 10.74
N VAL A 121 10.33 13.19 10.80
CA VAL A 121 11.22 12.95 9.65
C VAL A 121 10.74 11.79 8.82
N LEU A 122 10.34 10.70 9.47
CA LEU A 122 9.92 9.45 8.79
C LEU A 122 8.72 9.65 7.86
N PRO A 123 7.63 10.35 8.22
CA PRO A 123 6.51 10.59 7.31
C PRO A 123 6.92 11.33 6.04
N TYR A 124 7.75 12.35 6.18
CA TYR A 124 8.29 13.12 5.05
C TYR A 124 9.19 12.26 4.16
N ALA A 125 10.11 11.49 4.76
CA ALA A 125 10.99 10.60 4.02
C ALA A 125 10.21 9.50 3.27
N ASN A 126 9.18 8.92 3.90
CA ASN A 126 8.29 7.95 3.28
C ASN A 126 7.54 8.54 2.08
N LEU A 127 7.04 9.77 2.21
CA LEU A 127 6.34 10.48 1.14
C LEU A 127 7.27 10.64 -0.08
N LYS A 128 8.46 11.17 0.12
CA LYS A 128 9.45 11.37 -0.94
C LYS A 128 9.93 10.07 -1.56
N ALA A 129 10.27 9.07 -0.75
CA ALA A 129 10.72 7.76 -1.24
C ALA A 129 9.63 7.06 -2.05
N SER A 130 8.37 7.11 -1.59
CA SER A 130 7.25 6.45 -2.28
C SER A 130 6.89 7.16 -3.58
N SER A 131 6.90 8.49 -3.61
CA SER A 131 6.68 9.28 -4.82
C SER A 131 7.76 8.99 -5.86
N LEU A 132 9.04 9.07 -5.49
CA LEU A 132 10.15 8.77 -6.39
C LEU A 132 10.11 7.32 -6.90
N LEU A 133 9.82 6.35 -6.03
CA LEU A 133 9.72 4.95 -6.44
C LEU A 133 8.56 4.71 -7.41
N TYR A 134 7.45 5.41 -7.21
CA TYR A 134 6.30 5.38 -8.11
C TYR A 134 6.67 5.97 -9.49
N ASP A 135 7.34 7.14 -9.51
CA ASP A 135 7.78 7.79 -10.74
C ASP A 135 8.77 6.91 -11.52
N ILE A 136 9.72 6.28 -10.80
CA ILE A 136 10.69 5.33 -11.37
C ILE A 136 9.98 4.11 -11.99
N LYS A 137 8.95 3.58 -11.32
CA LYS A 137 8.18 2.43 -11.85
C LYS A 137 7.42 2.78 -13.12
N ARG A 138 6.91 4.00 -13.22
CA ARG A 138 6.21 4.48 -14.42
C ARG A 138 7.16 4.80 -15.59
N GLN A 139 8.45 4.96 -15.32
CA GLN A 139 9.45 5.14 -16.36
C GLN A 139 9.75 3.80 -17.03
N LYS A 140 9.51 3.68 -18.33
CA LYS A 140 9.67 2.47 -19.16
C LYS A 140 8.86 1.25 -18.62
N PRO A 141 7.53 1.30 -18.70
CA PRO A 141 6.66 0.21 -18.26
C PRO A 141 6.87 -1.09 -19.03
N GLU A 142 7.40 -1.03 -20.26
CA GLU A 142 7.76 -2.21 -21.07
C GLU A 142 8.78 -3.13 -20.38
N LEU A 143 9.66 -2.59 -19.54
CA LEU A 143 10.63 -3.36 -18.77
C LEU A 143 10.05 -3.99 -17.49
N SER A 144 8.85 -3.56 -17.08
CA SER A 144 8.17 -4.06 -15.88
C SER A 144 7.29 -5.28 -16.16
N LEU A 145 7.16 -5.69 -17.44
CA LEU A 145 6.34 -6.83 -17.84
C LEU A 145 6.86 -8.14 -17.23
N LYS A 146 5.99 -8.82 -16.47
CA LYS A 146 6.25 -10.14 -15.85
C LYS A 146 5.30 -11.17 -16.43
N GLU A 147 5.85 -12.37 -16.71
CA GLU A 147 5.07 -13.47 -17.25
C GLU A 147 3.93 -13.89 -16.30
N GLY A 148 2.74 -14.09 -16.84
CA GLY A 148 1.57 -14.59 -16.14
C GLY A 148 0.86 -13.62 -15.21
N VAL A 149 1.33 -12.36 -15.06
CA VAL A 149 0.78 -11.37 -14.12
C VAL A 149 0.17 -10.20 -14.86
N PHE A 150 -0.96 -9.67 -14.36
CA PHE A 150 -1.51 -8.40 -14.85
C PHE A 150 -0.67 -7.23 -14.33
N ILE A 151 -0.33 -6.32 -15.25
CA ILE A 151 0.42 -5.10 -14.99
C ILE A 151 -0.47 -3.91 -15.31
N ASN A 152 -0.58 -2.98 -14.36
CA ASN A 152 -1.40 -1.77 -14.43
C ASN A 152 -0.52 -0.50 -14.40
N ASP A 153 0.76 -0.63 -14.72
CA ASP A 153 1.74 0.47 -14.66
C ASP A 153 1.51 1.51 -15.77
N ILE A 154 0.74 1.15 -16.80
CA ILE A 154 0.33 2.02 -17.89
C ILE A 154 -1.07 2.56 -17.58
N GLU A 155 -1.20 3.88 -17.50
CA GLU A 155 -2.47 4.52 -17.16
C GLU A 155 -3.56 4.18 -18.18
N GLY A 156 -4.69 3.67 -17.68
CA GLY A 156 -5.83 3.28 -18.52
C GLY A 156 -5.70 1.92 -19.20
N TYR A 157 -4.63 1.16 -18.95
CA TYR A 157 -4.46 -0.17 -19.53
C TYR A 157 -4.09 -1.20 -18.46
N SER A 158 -4.59 -2.42 -18.62
CA SER A 158 -4.20 -3.58 -17.83
C SER A 158 -3.74 -4.68 -18.78
N ILE A 159 -2.47 -5.05 -18.71
CA ILE A 159 -1.82 -5.94 -19.68
C ILE A 159 -1.33 -7.18 -18.96
N LYS A 160 -1.62 -8.35 -19.55
CA LYS A 160 -1.08 -9.64 -19.15
C LYS A 160 -0.43 -10.32 -20.32
N VAL A 161 0.73 -10.91 -20.11
CA VAL A 161 1.49 -11.68 -21.07
C VAL A 161 1.84 -13.03 -20.44
N ASP A 162 1.57 -14.13 -21.12
CA ASP A 162 1.86 -15.45 -20.55
C ASP A 162 3.34 -15.81 -20.69
N LYS A 163 3.99 -15.47 -21.81
CA LYS A 163 5.42 -15.71 -22.06
C LYS A 163 6.07 -14.56 -22.79
N ILE A 164 7.33 -14.28 -22.48
CA ILE A 164 8.16 -13.25 -23.10
C ILE A 164 9.46 -13.90 -23.62
N ASP A 165 9.70 -13.84 -24.90
CA ASP A 165 11.01 -14.21 -25.46
C ASP A 165 11.97 -13.03 -25.33
N LYS A 166 12.88 -13.11 -24.38
CA LYS A 166 13.87 -12.06 -24.09
C LYS A 166 14.85 -11.78 -25.24
N LYS A 167 14.96 -12.67 -26.24
CA LYS A 167 15.87 -12.47 -27.37
C LYS A 167 15.25 -11.67 -28.49
N SER A 168 13.97 -11.96 -28.80
CA SER A 168 13.24 -11.32 -29.90
C SER A 168 12.34 -10.18 -29.44
N GLY A 169 12.09 -10.02 -28.12
CA GLY A 169 11.09 -9.11 -27.57
C GLY A 169 9.64 -9.56 -27.84
N MET A 170 9.44 -10.73 -28.46
CA MET A 170 8.13 -11.26 -28.79
C MET A 170 7.41 -11.74 -27.52
N MET A 171 6.17 -11.34 -27.36
CA MET A 171 5.27 -11.70 -26.29
C MET A 171 4.18 -12.64 -26.83
N TYR A 172 3.78 -13.63 -26.03
CA TYR A 172 2.81 -14.63 -26.42
C TYR A 172 1.61 -14.66 -25.48
N ASN A 173 0.43 -14.93 -26.04
CA ASN A 173 -0.85 -14.96 -25.34
C ASN A 173 -1.09 -13.66 -24.57
N MET A 174 -1.16 -12.56 -25.30
CA MET A 174 -1.36 -11.23 -24.74
C MET A 174 -2.84 -10.97 -24.48
N LEU A 175 -3.13 -10.42 -23.31
CA LEU A 175 -4.46 -9.97 -22.92
C LEU A 175 -4.35 -8.50 -22.47
N ILE A 176 -5.07 -7.62 -23.15
CA ILE A 176 -5.04 -6.18 -22.93
C ILE A 176 -6.44 -5.68 -22.66
N TYR A 177 -6.65 -5.09 -21.49
CA TYR A 177 -7.86 -4.35 -21.15
C TYR A 177 -7.63 -2.85 -21.31
N ASN A 178 -8.57 -2.18 -21.93
CA ASN A 178 -8.60 -0.73 -22.08
C ASN A 178 -9.60 -0.12 -21.08
N HIS A 179 -9.09 0.67 -20.15
CA HIS A 179 -9.86 1.37 -19.10
C HIS A 179 -9.85 2.89 -19.27
N THR A 180 -9.38 3.42 -20.39
CA THR A 180 -9.21 4.87 -20.60
C THR A 180 -10.51 5.66 -20.40
N ASP A 181 -11.66 5.08 -20.73
CA ASP A 181 -12.98 5.71 -20.58
C ASP A 181 -13.54 5.65 -19.13
N ARG A 182 -12.82 5.06 -18.16
CA ARG A 182 -13.22 4.91 -16.73
C ARG A 182 -14.61 4.29 -16.51
N ARG A 183 -15.15 3.58 -17.49
CA ARG A 183 -16.49 2.95 -17.46
C ARG A 183 -16.47 1.46 -17.15
N GLY A 184 -15.33 0.93 -16.74
CA GLY A 184 -15.10 -0.50 -16.51
C GLY A 184 -14.41 -1.20 -17.70
N ASN A 185 -14.51 -2.52 -17.77
CA ASN A 185 -13.83 -3.34 -18.78
C ASN A 185 -14.68 -3.41 -20.06
N TYR A 186 -14.81 -2.32 -20.77
CA TYR A 186 -15.64 -2.27 -21.99
C TYR A 186 -14.90 -2.73 -23.25
N GLU A 187 -13.58 -2.76 -23.23
CA GLU A 187 -12.77 -3.19 -24.35
C GLU A 187 -11.66 -4.15 -23.90
N MET A 188 -11.60 -5.30 -24.54
CA MET A 188 -10.61 -6.34 -24.27
C MET A 188 -10.03 -6.84 -25.59
N THR A 189 -8.71 -6.86 -25.70
CA THR A 189 -8.00 -7.42 -26.85
C THR A 189 -7.22 -8.66 -26.43
N ILE A 190 -7.38 -9.74 -27.16
CA ILE A 190 -6.62 -10.99 -27.02
C ILE A 190 -5.81 -11.18 -28.29
N ALA A 191 -4.51 -11.42 -28.18
CA ALA A 191 -3.63 -11.68 -29.30
C ALA A 191 -2.75 -12.90 -29.03
N ASP A 192 -2.51 -13.70 -30.06
CA ASP A 192 -1.63 -14.88 -29.98
C ASP A 192 -0.17 -14.47 -29.71
N SER A 193 0.24 -13.37 -30.33
CA SER A 193 1.58 -12.78 -30.13
C SER A 193 1.57 -11.28 -30.38
N GLY A 194 2.63 -10.60 -29.94
CA GLY A 194 2.82 -9.18 -30.20
C GLY A 194 4.17 -8.68 -29.74
N ILE A 195 4.46 -7.45 -30.10
CA ILE A 195 5.64 -6.71 -29.71
C ILE A 195 5.20 -5.39 -29.11
N MET A 196 5.85 -4.98 -28.03
CA MET A 196 5.65 -3.67 -27.40
C MET A 196 6.99 -2.98 -27.30
N GLU A 197 7.11 -1.86 -27.98
CA GLU A 197 8.34 -1.07 -28.01
C GLU A 197 8.05 0.39 -27.69
N ALA A 198 8.89 1.01 -26.87
CA ALA A 198 8.79 2.45 -26.68
C ALA A 198 9.36 3.17 -27.91
N ASP A 199 8.65 4.19 -28.38
CA ASP A 199 9.15 5.11 -29.41
C ASP A 199 10.51 5.69 -28.98
N PRO A 200 11.44 5.96 -29.91
CA PRO A 200 12.73 6.60 -29.61
C PRO A 200 12.62 7.87 -28.77
N THR A 201 11.49 8.60 -28.89
CA THR A 201 11.21 9.75 -28.04
C THR A 201 10.77 9.34 -26.62
N GLY A 202 10.31 8.09 -26.40
CA GLY A 202 9.80 7.54 -25.15
C GLY A 202 8.48 8.16 -24.67
N ARG A 203 7.78 8.87 -25.56
CA ARG A 203 6.46 9.47 -25.27
C ARG A 203 5.33 8.50 -25.54
N PHE A 204 5.55 7.55 -26.42
CA PHE A 204 4.56 6.59 -26.86
C PHE A 204 5.11 5.18 -26.78
N MET A 205 4.24 4.24 -26.49
CA MET A 205 4.50 2.82 -26.65
C MET A 205 3.76 2.34 -27.87
N GLU A 206 4.48 1.80 -28.81
CA GLU A 206 3.97 1.16 -30.01
C GLU A 206 3.67 -0.30 -29.67
N VAL A 207 2.43 -0.70 -29.91
CA VAL A 207 1.96 -2.06 -29.67
C VAL A 207 1.52 -2.65 -31.00
N GLU A 208 2.22 -3.69 -31.39
CA GLU A 208 1.91 -4.45 -32.59
C GLU A 208 1.47 -5.85 -32.18
N LEU A 209 0.25 -6.20 -32.53
CA LEU A 209 -0.39 -7.48 -32.19
C LEU A 209 -0.63 -8.30 -33.45
N TYR A 210 -0.47 -9.62 -33.33
CA TYR A 210 -0.65 -10.57 -34.40
C TYR A 210 -1.69 -11.60 -34.00
N HIS A 211 -2.62 -11.89 -34.92
CA HIS A 211 -3.67 -12.88 -34.83
C HIS A 211 -4.46 -12.81 -33.53
N GLY A 212 -5.62 -12.16 -33.58
CA GLY A 212 -6.36 -11.97 -32.35
C GLY A 212 -7.78 -11.46 -32.56
N TYR A 213 -8.40 -11.12 -31.43
CA TYR A 213 -9.76 -10.63 -31.36
C TYR A 213 -9.82 -9.43 -30.40
N THR A 214 -10.53 -8.37 -30.83
CA THR A 214 -10.93 -7.27 -29.97
C THR A 214 -12.42 -7.37 -29.68
N TYR A 215 -12.76 -7.36 -28.41
CA TYR A 215 -14.12 -7.40 -27.88
C TYR A 215 -14.46 -6.04 -27.31
N THR A 216 -15.57 -5.45 -27.79
CA THR A 216 -16.03 -4.14 -27.32
C THR A 216 -17.49 -4.22 -26.88
N ASP A 217 -17.77 -3.80 -25.66
CA ASP A 217 -19.12 -3.64 -25.13
C ASP A 217 -19.57 -2.18 -25.30
N GLU A 218 -20.35 -1.90 -26.34
CA GLU A 218 -20.84 -0.55 -26.66
C GLU A 218 -22.06 -0.15 -25.82
N GLY A 219 -22.68 -1.09 -25.11
CA GLY A 219 -23.87 -0.84 -24.29
C GLY A 219 -23.67 0.13 -23.16
N LEU A 220 -22.45 0.26 -22.68
CA LEU A 220 -22.07 1.23 -21.63
C LEU A 220 -22.07 2.69 -22.14
N LYS A 221 -22.08 2.94 -23.44
CA LYS A 221 -22.10 4.28 -24.05
C LYS A 221 -23.49 4.89 -24.17
N SER A 222 -24.58 4.09 -24.07
CA SER A 222 -25.95 4.55 -24.31
C SER A 222 -26.76 4.60 -23.02
N ASN A 223 -27.04 5.80 -22.55
CA ASN A 223 -27.83 6.04 -21.34
C ASN A 223 -29.34 5.76 -21.52
N ASN A 224 -29.82 5.45 -22.73
CA ASN A 224 -31.26 5.41 -23.04
C ASN A 224 -31.75 4.14 -23.79
N ASN A 225 -30.89 3.20 -24.18
CA ASN A 225 -31.30 2.00 -24.89
C ASN A 225 -31.08 0.73 -24.07
N LYS A 226 -32.11 -0.10 -23.95
CA LYS A 226 -32.06 -1.44 -23.35
C LYS A 226 -31.25 -2.45 -24.18
N THR A 227 -30.54 -2.02 -25.20
CA THR A 227 -29.76 -2.85 -26.10
C THR A 227 -28.28 -2.66 -25.73
N TYR A 228 -27.60 -3.76 -25.46
CA TYR A 228 -26.17 -3.81 -25.15
C TYR A 228 -25.44 -4.38 -26.37
N PRO A 229 -25.08 -3.56 -27.38
CA PRO A 229 -24.40 -4.05 -28.56
C PRO A 229 -23.01 -4.52 -28.18
N PHE A 230 -22.71 -5.76 -28.52
CA PHE A 230 -21.41 -6.38 -28.34
C PHE A 230 -20.76 -6.54 -29.71
N ARG A 231 -19.55 -6.04 -29.86
CA ARG A 231 -18.78 -6.12 -31.10
C ARG A 231 -17.55 -7.00 -30.88
N ARG A 232 -17.34 -7.94 -31.79
CA ARG A 232 -16.12 -8.73 -31.90
C ARG A 232 -15.47 -8.45 -33.25
N VAL A 233 -14.22 -8.02 -33.22
CA VAL A 233 -13.39 -7.78 -34.42
C VAL A 233 -12.26 -8.79 -34.42
N GLN A 234 -12.10 -9.55 -35.50
CA GLN A 234 -10.95 -10.40 -35.71
C GLN A 234 -9.91 -9.61 -36.53
N PHE A 235 -8.64 -9.75 -36.16
CA PHE A 235 -7.53 -9.12 -36.89
C PHE A 235 -6.38 -10.10 -37.10
N ASP A 236 -5.71 -9.98 -38.22
CA ASP A 236 -4.43 -10.66 -38.48
C ASP A 236 -3.26 -9.84 -37.94
N LYS A 237 -3.36 -8.52 -38.04
CA LYS A 237 -2.40 -7.56 -37.49
C LYS A 237 -3.15 -6.33 -36.99
N GLN A 238 -2.87 -5.92 -35.76
CA GLN A 238 -3.40 -4.70 -35.16
C GLN A 238 -2.27 -3.87 -34.61
N TYR A 239 -2.31 -2.58 -34.90
CA TYR A 239 -1.33 -1.61 -34.44
C TYR A 239 -2.05 -0.52 -33.66
N PHE A 240 -1.54 -0.19 -32.49
CA PHE A 240 -2.03 0.95 -31.71
C PHE A 240 -0.89 1.56 -30.87
N VAL A 241 -1.09 2.81 -30.48
CA VAL A 241 -0.11 3.59 -29.76
C VAL A 241 -0.69 3.97 -28.41
N ILE A 242 0.04 3.67 -27.36
CA ILE A 242 -0.31 4.04 -25.99
C ILE A 242 0.53 5.26 -25.59
N PRO A 243 -0.07 6.39 -25.20
CA PRO A 243 0.69 7.52 -24.71
C PRO A 243 1.29 7.19 -23.33
N LEU A 244 2.62 7.26 -23.19
CA LEU A 244 3.36 7.04 -21.95
C LEU A 244 3.61 8.33 -21.16
N GLY A 245 3.30 9.49 -21.76
CA GLY A 245 3.65 10.79 -21.20
C GLY A 245 5.05 11.28 -21.62
N ASP A 246 5.50 12.38 -21.02
CA ASP A 246 6.82 12.94 -21.34
C ASP A 246 7.96 12.09 -20.75
N LYS A 247 9.10 12.06 -21.46
CA LYS A 247 10.32 11.32 -21.09
C LYS A 247 10.95 11.78 -19.78
N ASP A 248 10.78 13.07 -19.49
CA ASP A 248 11.31 13.63 -18.27
C ASP A 248 10.54 13.04 -17.08
N LEU A 249 11.28 12.66 -16.06
CA LEU A 249 10.71 12.14 -14.81
C LEU A 249 9.71 13.17 -14.28
N GLN A 250 8.44 13.08 -14.76
CA GLN A 250 7.38 13.93 -14.24
C GLN A 250 7.17 13.56 -12.79
N ARG A 251 7.60 14.43 -11.90
CA ARG A 251 7.35 14.26 -10.48
C ARG A 251 5.86 14.27 -10.27
N THR A 252 5.34 13.12 -9.90
CA THR A 252 3.91 12.95 -9.55
C THR A 252 3.59 13.87 -8.38
N ASP A 253 2.41 14.50 -8.42
CA ASP A 253 1.96 15.33 -7.32
C ASP A 253 1.92 14.52 -6.03
N GLU A 254 2.72 14.94 -5.05
CA GLU A 254 2.83 14.28 -3.74
C GLU A 254 1.50 14.24 -2.98
N ASP A 255 0.54 15.07 -3.36
CA ASP A 255 -0.79 15.10 -2.75
C ASP A 255 -1.53 13.77 -2.90
N LEU A 256 -1.22 12.97 -3.92
CA LEU A 256 -1.77 11.62 -4.10
C LEU A 256 -1.36 10.66 -2.98
N PHE A 257 -0.19 10.86 -2.38
CA PHE A 257 0.39 9.96 -1.37
C PHE A 257 0.22 10.48 0.06
N LYS A 258 -0.02 11.78 0.25
CA LYS A 258 -0.10 12.44 1.58
C LYS A 258 -1.09 11.78 2.55
N ASN A 259 -2.16 11.16 2.04
CA ASN A 259 -3.20 10.54 2.86
C ASN A 259 -2.91 9.07 3.22
N SER A 260 -1.77 8.53 2.82
CA SER A 260 -1.34 7.18 3.21
C SER A 260 -0.87 7.17 4.67
N TYR A 261 -1.28 6.15 5.43
CA TYR A 261 -0.99 6.05 6.87
C TYR A 261 0.51 6.13 7.21
N GLY A 262 1.39 5.65 6.34
CA GLY A 262 2.85 5.70 6.54
C GLY A 262 3.47 7.09 6.35
N MET A 263 2.67 8.09 5.90
CA MET A 263 3.10 9.45 5.59
C MET A 263 2.49 10.48 6.55
N LEU A 264 1.77 10.01 7.57
CA LEU A 264 1.10 10.84 8.56
C LEU A 264 1.86 10.79 9.89
N ASN A 265 1.96 11.93 10.55
CA ASN A 265 2.44 12.01 11.92
C ASN A 265 1.33 11.59 12.91
N ILE A 266 1.67 11.41 14.20
CA ILE A 266 0.72 10.94 15.23
C ILE A 266 -0.52 11.83 15.30
N ALA A 267 -0.38 13.16 15.26
CA ALA A 267 -1.51 14.07 15.32
C ALA A 267 -2.43 13.97 14.09
N GLN A 268 -1.84 13.79 12.90
CA GLN A 268 -2.58 13.56 11.66
C GLN A 268 -3.27 12.20 11.64
N LEU A 269 -2.60 11.16 12.17
CA LEU A 269 -3.19 9.83 12.32
C LEU A 269 -4.41 9.86 13.24
N ASP A 270 -4.31 10.53 14.39
CA ASP A 270 -5.43 10.67 15.34
C ASP A 270 -6.62 11.39 14.70
N SER A 271 -6.37 12.49 14.01
CA SER A 271 -7.43 13.21 13.27
C SER A 271 -8.04 12.36 12.15
N THR A 272 -7.23 11.56 11.45
CA THR A 272 -7.70 10.65 10.38
C THR A 272 -8.54 9.51 10.95
N VAL A 273 -8.11 8.91 12.07
CA VAL A 273 -8.86 7.87 12.78
C VAL A 273 -10.21 8.42 13.25
N SER A 274 -10.23 9.62 13.83
CA SER A 274 -11.45 10.29 14.26
C SER A 274 -12.41 10.56 13.07
N ALA A 275 -11.89 11.06 11.96
CA ALA A 275 -12.67 11.29 10.75
C ALA A 275 -13.21 9.99 10.14
N LEU A 276 -12.40 8.91 10.14
CA LEU A 276 -12.83 7.59 9.65
C LEU A 276 -13.89 6.97 10.55
N SER A 277 -13.77 7.09 11.87
CA SER A 277 -14.77 6.59 12.81
C SER A 277 -16.12 7.26 12.59
N LEU A 278 -16.15 8.58 12.43
CA LEU A 278 -17.37 9.34 12.09
C LEU A 278 -17.97 8.90 10.74
N ARG A 279 -17.12 8.67 9.72
CA ARG A 279 -17.57 8.15 8.42
C ARG A 279 -18.12 6.72 8.52
N LEU A 280 -17.50 5.87 9.33
CA LEU A 280 -17.99 4.51 9.58
C LEU A 280 -19.35 4.52 10.27
N ASP A 281 -19.52 5.36 11.28
CA ASP A 281 -20.79 5.47 11.99
C ASP A 281 -21.89 6.03 11.08
N SER A 282 -21.59 7.04 10.25
CA SER A 282 -22.53 7.55 9.26
C SER A 282 -22.87 6.51 8.18
N ARG A 283 -21.90 5.66 7.76
CA ARG A 283 -22.15 4.55 6.82
C ARG A 283 -22.99 3.44 7.46
N LYS A 284 -22.73 3.11 8.74
CA LYS A 284 -23.54 2.14 9.48
C LYS A 284 -25.00 2.61 9.60
N GLN A 285 -25.20 3.90 9.93
CA GLN A 285 -26.52 4.49 10.00
C GLN A 285 -27.23 4.50 8.65
N ARG A 286 -26.54 4.88 7.56
CA ARG A 286 -27.12 4.84 6.20
C ARG A 286 -27.49 3.41 5.81
N LYS A 287 -26.60 2.44 5.99
CA LYS A 287 -26.89 1.04 5.68
C LYS A 287 -28.05 0.49 6.53
N ALA A 288 -28.10 0.82 7.83
CA ALA A 288 -29.24 0.46 8.68
C ALA A 288 -30.54 1.07 8.17
N HIS A 289 -30.52 2.36 7.77
CA HIS A 289 -31.65 3.03 7.17
C HIS A 289 -32.05 2.41 5.83
N ASP A 290 -31.10 2.10 4.96
CA ASP A 290 -31.35 1.48 3.66
C ASP A 290 -31.91 0.05 3.82
N MET A 291 -31.41 -0.73 4.76
CA MET A 291 -31.96 -2.06 5.10
C MET A 291 -33.41 -1.97 5.60
N LEU A 292 -33.75 -0.92 6.36
CA LEU A 292 -35.11 -0.67 6.81
C LEU A 292 -36.02 -0.16 5.67
N ARG A 293 -35.46 0.61 4.72
CA ARG A 293 -36.19 1.22 3.61
C ARG A 293 -36.34 0.31 2.41
N GLU A 294 -35.31 -0.44 2.04
CA GLU A 294 -35.27 -1.37 0.90
C GLU A 294 -35.80 -2.76 1.25
N ASN A 295 -36.88 -2.86 1.96
CA ASN A 295 -37.77 -4.05 1.97
C ASN A 295 -37.15 -5.45 1.83
N TYR A 296 -35.96 -5.71 2.39
CA TYR A 296 -35.58 -7.12 2.62
C TYR A 296 -36.52 -7.78 3.65
N VAL A 297 -37.18 -6.97 4.48
CA VAL A 297 -38.23 -7.41 5.45
C VAL A 297 -39.65 -7.24 4.89
N ARG A 298 -39.84 -6.59 3.72
CA ARG A 298 -41.12 -6.04 3.27
C ARG A 298 -41.73 -6.72 2.03
N LYS A 299 -41.61 -8.01 1.88
CA LYS A 299 -42.38 -8.71 0.85
C LYS A 299 -43.73 -9.22 1.35
N GLN A 300 -44.08 -8.98 2.60
CA GLN A 300 -45.42 -9.35 3.14
C GLN A 300 -46.01 -8.18 3.93
N GLU A 301 -47.11 -7.65 3.37
CA GLU A 301 -48.13 -6.77 3.96
C GLU A 301 -47.68 -5.36 4.38
N ARG A 302 -48.05 -4.36 3.54
CA ARG A 302 -48.09 -2.95 3.89
C ARG A 302 -49.05 -2.73 5.06
N ASN A 303 -48.53 -2.64 6.28
CA ASN A 303 -49.32 -2.15 7.41
C ASN A 303 -49.08 -0.66 7.59
N PRO A 304 -50.06 0.23 7.23
CA PRO A 304 -49.88 1.67 7.23
C PRO A 304 -49.57 2.28 8.61
N LYS A 305 -49.99 1.61 9.70
CA LYS A 305 -49.65 2.01 11.08
C LYS A 305 -48.19 1.82 11.41
N ARG A 306 -47.56 0.82 10.82
CA ARG A 306 -46.13 0.52 11.06
C ARG A 306 -45.24 1.48 10.30
N ASP A 307 -45.69 1.92 9.12
CA ASP A 307 -44.94 2.88 8.30
C ASP A 307 -44.85 4.26 8.96
N SER A 308 -45.83 4.65 9.78
CA SER A 308 -45.80 5.93 10.52
C SER A 308 -44.83 5.86 11.70
N VAL A 309 -44.77 4.75 12.44
CA VAL A 309 -43.84 4.58 13.54
C VAL A 309 -42.38 4.55 13.05
N ILE A 310 -42.09 3.79 11.98
CA ILE A 310 -40.76 3.76 11.37
C ILE A 310 -40.35 5.15 10.83
N ARG A 311 -41.28 5.93 10.26
CA ARG A 311 -40.98 7.28 9.80
C ARG A 311 -40.68 8.27 10.93
N GLU A 312 -41.35 8.14 12.06
CA GLU A 312 -41.11 8.98 13.23
C GLU A 312 -39.76 8.65 13.89
N GLU A 313 -39.42 7.38 14.06
CA GLU A 313 -38.15 6.96 14.61
C GLU A 313 -36.96 7.28 13.69
N THR A 314 -37.15 7.23 12.35
CA THR A 314 -36.08 7.57 11.39
C THR A 314 -35.83 9.09 11.31
N ARG A 315 -36.82 9.94 11.63
CA ARG A 315 -36.62 11.39 11.75
C ARG A 315 -35.80 11.80 12.97
N GLY A 316 -35.79 10.94 14.03
CA GLY A 316 -34.99 11.14 15.23
C GLY A 316 -33.54 10.62 15.13
N GLY A 317 -33.15 10.02 13.99
CA GLY A 317 -31.88 9.28 13.82
C GLY A 317 -31.90 7.98 14.62
N VAL A 318 -31.72 6.84 13.96
CA VAL A 318 -31.66 5.52 14.64
C VAL A 318 -30.46 5.52 15.59
N ARG A 319 -30.71 5.84 16.85
CA ARG A 319 -29.68 5.88 17.90
C ARG A 319 -29.25 4.51 18.37
N ASN A 320 -30.11 3.49 18.22
CA ASN A 320 -29.77 2.11 18.64
C ASN A 320 -30.59 1.08 17.85
N LEU A 321 -29.92 0.19 17.12
CA LEU A 321 -30.54 -0.92 16.40
C LEU A 321 -31.24 -1.91 17.37
N ASP A 322 -30.74 -2.04 18.59
CA ASP A 322 -31.31 -2.92 19.60
C ASP A 322 -32.71 -2.47 20.05
N SER A 323 -32.96 -1.15 20.11
CA SER A 323 -34.28 -0.61 20.46
C SER A 323 -35.33 -0.90 19.39
N LEU A 324 -34.96 -0.85 18.14
CA LEU A 324 -35.83 -1.23 17.01
C LEU A 324 -36.09 -2.73 16.99
N TYR A 325 -35.07 -3.54 17.27
CA TYR A 325 -35.20 -5.00 17.32
C TYR A 325 -36.12 -5.46 18.44
N GLN A 326 -36.18 -4.77 19.56
CA GLN A 326 -37.10 -5.08 20.69
C GLN A 326 -38.58 -4.78 20.36
N THR A 327 -38.88 -3.94 19.37
CA THR A 327 -40.27 -3.67 18.95
C THR A 327 -40.87 -4.74 18.06
N PHE A 328 -40.08 -5.71 17.58
CA PHE A 328 -40.56 -6.81 16.75
C PHE A 328 -41.13 -7.97 17.62
N ASP A 329 -42.22 -8.59 17.16
CA ASP A 329 -42.73 -9.82 17.75
C ASP A 329 -41.74 -11.00 17.57
N VAL A 330 -41.83 -12.03 18.40
CA VAL A 330 -40.89 -13.16 18.46
C VAL A 330 -40.74 -13.86 17.10
N GLU A 331 -41.85 -14.00 16.36
CA GLU A 331 -41.87 -14.65 15.05
C GLU A 331 -41.22 -13.78 13.98
N GLU A 332 -41.38 -12.48 14.07
CA GLU A 332 -40.73 -11.49 13.19
C GLU A 332 -39.23 -11.38 13.47
N ARG A 333 -38.80 -11.47 14.72
CA ARG A 333 -37.38 -11.53 15.10
C ARG A 333 -36.69 -12.73 14.47
N LYS A 334 -37.31 -13.89 14.53
CA LYS A 334 -36.79 -15.14 13.97
C LYS A 334 -36.67 -15.02 12.44
N ASN A 335 -37.71 -14.56 11.74
CA ASN A 335 -37.69 -14.37 10.30
C ASN A 335 -36.64 -13.34 9.84
N THR A 336 -36.43 -12.27 10.62
CA THR A 336 -35.44 -11.23 10.34
C THR A 336 -34.01 -11.80 10.50
N ILE A 337 -33.77 -12.62 11.52
CA ILE A 337 -32.48 -13.29 11.73
C ILE A 337 -32.21 -14.28 10.60
N ASP A 338 -33.17 -15.12 10.21
CA ASP A 338 -33.00 -16.11 9.17
C ASP A 338 -32.70 -15.46 7.81
N GLN A 339 -33.36 -14.35 7.50
CA GLN A 339 -33.08 -13.56 6.28
C GLN A 339 -31.71 -12.90 6.32
N ALA A 340 -31.31 -12.34 7.45
CA ALA A 340 -29.99 -11.75 7.63
C ALA A 340 -28.88 -12.81 7.52
N VAL A 341 -29.10 -14.02 8.05
CA VAL A 341 -28.16 -15.14 7.95
C VAL A 341 -28.07 -15.63 6.50
N GLN A 342 -29.19 -15.72 5.77
CA GLN A 342 -29.17 -16.10 4.35
C GLN A 342 -28.46 -15.05 3.49
N LEU A 343 -28.68 -13.75 3.75
CA LEU A 343 -28.00 -12.66 3.07
C LEU A 343 -26.49 -12.69 3.35
N ALA A 344 -26.10 -12.88 4.61
CA ALA A 344 -24.69 -13.00 4.99
C ALA A 344 -24.03 -14.19 4.28
N ARG A 345 -24.68 -15.36 4.22
CA ARG A 345 -24.21 -16.53 3.47
C ARG A 345 -24.06 -16.22 1.97
N TYR A 346 -25.02 -15.52 1.37
CA TYR A 346 -24.96 -15.13 -0.04
C TYR A 346 -23.79 -14.16 -0.32
N LEU A 347 -23.58 -13.16 0.54
CA LEU A 347 -22.47 -12.21 0.43
C LEU A 347 -21.11 -12.90 0.63
N ILE A 348 -21.01 -13.87 1.54
CA ILE A 348 -19.79 -14.69 1.72
C ILE A 348 -19.51 -15.51 0.47
N LEU A 349 -20.53 -16.11 -0.15
CA LEU A 349 -20.39 -16.89 -1.39
C LEU A 349 -19.95 -16.00 -2.59
N ILE A 350 -20.45 -14.78 -2.70
CA ILE A 350 -20.02 -13.83 -3.72
C ILE A 350 -18.55 -13.44 -3.50
N ASN A 351 -18.14 -13.14 -2.26
CA ASN A 351 -16.75 -12.78 -1.94
C ASN A 351 -15.77 -13.95 -2.15
N ILE A 352 -16.20 -15.21 -1.97
CA ILE A 352 -15.38 -16.39 -2.26
C ILE A 352 -15.22 -16.61 -3.77
N ARG A 353 -16.21 -16.23 -4.59
CA ARG A 353 -16.12 -16.32 -6.06
C ARG A 353 -15.34 -15.19 -6.73
N GLN A 354 -15.05 -14.10 -5.99
CA GLN A 354 -14.28 -12.96 -6.49
C GLN A 354 -12.79 -13.01 -6.07
N LYS A 355 -12.38 -14.01 -5.28
CA LYS A 355 -10.97 -14.34 -5.01
C LYS A 355 -10.51 -15.50 -5.88
#